data_0d12652b5805df95b7daf3e473c041f8
#
_entry.id   0d12652b5805df95b7daf3e473c041f8
#
_cell.length_a   1.000
_cell.length_b   1.000
_cell.length_c   1.000
_cell.angle_alpha   90.00
_cell.angle_beta   90.00
_cell.angle_gamma   90.00
#
_symmetry.space_group_name_H-M   'P 1'
#
loop_
_entity.id
_entity.type
_entity.pdbx_description
1 polymer ?
#
loop_
_entity_poly.entity_id
_entity_poly.type
_entity_poly.pdbx_seq_one_letter_code
_entity_poly.pdbx_strand_id
1 'polypeptide(L)'
;KKAIEDGSYGPSFSKFKEALKYGNDFSIITARGQSPKALKDGTKVLIDMTFSDEEKQMMLDRLRGSSIDEYLSLQDYHPVSSDEFKEKFGAEGGAENPEIAKTIALKDFTSRVVDAAKELEGNPEFNGLSVGFSDDDLKNVELAKEFIGKELKNSYPNVRFLVYDTSDPKDTKKKRIVIQKS
;
A
#
# COMPACT_ATOMS: atom_id res chain seq x y z
N LYS A 1 16.99 -5.78 7.46
CA LYS A 1 17.43 -6.00 8.86
C LYS A 1 18.33 -4.84 9.31
N LYS A 2 19.45 -4.56 8.64
CA LYS A 2 20.39 -3.48 9.04
C LYS A 2 19.71 -2.10 9.21
N ALA A 3 18.86 -1.67 8.27
CA ALA A 3 18.15 -0.40 8.35
C ALA A 3 17.21 -0.31 9.57
N ILE A 4 16.66 -1.44 10.02
CA ILE A 4 15.84 -1.52 11.23
C ILE A 4 16.73 -1.37 12.47
N GLU A 5 17.85 -2.08 12.52
CA GLU A 5 18.80 -2.04 13.64
C GLU A 5 19.43 -0.65 13.82
N ASP A 6 19.70 0.04 12.71
CA ASP A 6 20.28 1.40 12.69
C ASP A 6 19.23 2.51 12.93
N GLY A 7 17.92 2.16 13.02
CA GLY A 7 16.83 3.14 13.11
C GLY A 7 16.66 4.02 11.86
N SER A 8 17.21 3.58 10.72
CA SER A 8 17.21 4.33 9.45
C SER A 8 15.89 4.07 8.69
N TYR A 9 14.79 4.62 9.21
CA TYR A 9 13.47 4.48 8.62
C TYR A 9 13.18 5.60 7.62
N GLY A 10 12.56 5.23 6.49
CA GLY A 10 12.04 6.21 5.53
C GLY A 10 10.86 7.01 6.10
N PRO A 11 10.51 8.16 5.47
CA PRO A 11 9.45 9.07 5.96
C PRO A 11 8.08 8.39 6.12
N SER A 12 7.78 7.37 5.33
CA SER A 12 6.50 6.63 5.39
C SER A 12 6.43 5.58 6.51
N PHE A 13 7.54 5.26 7.16
CA PHE A 13 7.61 4.15 8.11
C PHE A 13 6.60 4.28 9.24
N SER A 14 6.51 5.46 9.86
CA SER A 14 5.59 5.68 10.99
C SER A 14 4.12 5.48 10.58
N LYS A 15 3.74 5.87 9.36
CA LYS A 15 2.39 5.66 8.84
C LYS A 15 2.13 4.21 8.47
N PHE A 16 3.13 3.53 7.92
CA PHE A 16 3.04 2.11 7.64
C PHE A 16 2.91 1.30 8.95
N LYS A 17 3.74 1.61 9.96
CA LYS A 17 3.63 1.00 11.29
C LYS A 17 2.25 1.24 11.92
N GLU A 18 1.70 2.45 11.78
CA GLU A 18 0.35 2.78 12.23
C GLU A 18 -0.72 1.94 11.51
N ALA A 19 -0.63 1.80 10.18
CA ALA A 19 -1.54 0.99 9.39
C ALA A 19 -1.53 -0.48 9.83
N LEU A 20 -0.34 -1.07 10.01
CA LEU A 20 -0.18 -2.43 10.52
C LEU A 20 -0.81 -2.61 11.92
N LYS A 21 -0.55 -1.67 12.83
CA LYS A 21 -1.08 -1.70 14.20
C LYS A 21 -2.60 -1.69 14.26
N TYR A 22 -3.24 -1.01 13.32
CA TYR A 22 -4.71 -0.95 13.22
C TYR A 22 -5.33 -2.05 12.36
N GLY A 23 -4.52 -2.96 11.81
CA GLY A 23 -5.00 -4.04 10.95
C GLY A 23 -5.57 -3.53 9.61
N ASN A 24 -5.11 -2.37 9.14
CA ASN A 24 -5.56 -1.82 7.86
C ASN A 24 -4.98 -2.62 6.69
N ASP A 25 -5.74 -2.70 5.60
CA ASP A 25 -5.24 -3.24 4.34
C ASP A 25 -4.08 -2.40 3.81
N PHE A 26 -3.09 -3.07 3.24
CA PHE A 26 -1.95 -2.41 2.59
C PHE A 26 -1.48 -3.17 1.36
N SER A 27 -0.73 -2.46 0.51
CA SER A 27 0.04 -3.06 -0.56
C SER A 27 1.49 -2.56 -0.51
N ILE A 28 2.44 -3.47 -0.71
CA ILE A 28 3.85 -3.12 -0.93
C ILE A 28 4.12 -3.17 -2.42
N ILE A 29 4.29 -1.99 -3.03
CA ILE A 29 4.57 -1.83 -4.45
C ILE A 29 6.05 -1.42 -4.60
N THR A 30 6.85 -2.24 -5.27
CA THR A 30 8.28 -2.00 -5.41
C THR A 30 8.81 -2.45 -6.77
N ALA A 31 9.72 -1.66 -7.37
CA ALA A 31 10.44 -2.06 -8.58
C ALA A 31 11.60 -3.05 -8.32
N ARG A 32 11.80 -3.48 -7.07
CA ARG A 32 12.81 -4.47 -6.74
C ARG A 32 12.33 -5.87 -7.13
N GLY A 33 13.24 -6.70 -7.66
CA GLY A 33 12.94 -8.05 -8.14
C GLY A 33 12.82 -9.13 -7.05
N GLN A 34 12.30 -8.77 -5.86
CA GLN A 34 12.02 -9.74 -4.80
C GLN A 34 10.70 -10.47 -5.08
N SER A 35 10.56 -11.70 -4.57
CA SER A 35 9.26 -12.38 -4.65
C SER A 35 8.23 -11.78 -3.68
N PRO A 36 6.92 -11.94 -3.95
CA PRO A 36 5.85 -11.56 -3.01
C PRO A 36 6.06 -12.19 -1.62
N LYS A 37 6.52 -13.44 -1.58
CA LYS A 37 6.85 -14.12 -0.31
C LYS A 37 7.94 -13.42 0.45
N ALA A 38 9.02 -12.99 -0.21
CA ALA A 38 10.12 -12.28 0.45
C ALA A 38 9.67 -10.93 1.02
N LEU A 39 8.76 -10.22 0.36
CA LEU A 39 8.16 -8.99 0.87
C LEU A 39 7.28 -9.25 2.10
N LYS A 40 6.46 -10.31 2.08
CA LYS A 40 5.65 -10.73 3.23
C LYS A 40 6.54 -11.08 4.43
N ASP A 41 7.54 -11.93 4.23
CA ASP A 41 8.47 -12.35 5.27
C ASP A 41 9.23 -11.14 5.85
N GLY A 42 9.64 -10.20 5.00
CA GLY A 42 10.25 -8.94 5.40
C GLY A 42 9.32 -8.07 6.26
N THR A 43 8.03 -8.02 5.96
CA THR A 43 7.03 -7.30 6.76
C THR A 43 6.84 -7.97 8.14
N LYS A 44 6.84 -9.29 8.20
CA LYS A 44 6.81 -10.01 9.47
C LYS A 44 8.02 -9.69 10.33
N VAL A 45 9.23 -9.75 9.77
CA VAL A 45 10.46 -9.36 10.48
C VAL A 45 10.40 -7.92 10.98
N LEU A 46 9.82 -6.99 10.18
CA LEU A 46 9.63 -5.61 10.59
C LEU A 46 8.73 -5.51 11.84
N ILE A 47 7.58 -6.21 11.84
CA ILE A 47 6.68 -6.25 13.00
C ILE A 47 7.43 -6.82 14.22
N ASP A 48 8.12 -7.94 14.06
CA ASP A 48 8.82 -8.61 15.16
C ASP A 48 9.91 -7.74 15.79
N MET A 49 10.60 -6.93 15.00
CA MET A 49 11.72 -6.10 15.45
C MET A 49 11.32 -4.71 15.95
N THR A 50 10.15 -4.19 15.52
CA THR A 50 9.82 -2.77 15.76
C THR A 50 8.58 -2.55 16.60
N PHE A 51 7.76 -3.58 16.83
CA PHE A 51 6.56 -3.48 17.66
C PHE A 51 6.88 -3.91 19.10
N SER A 52 6.39 -3.14 20.08
CA SER A 52 6.34 -3.59 21.46
C SER A 52 5.28 -4.70 21.63
N ASP A 53 5.32 -5.39 22.77
CA ASP A 53 4.32 -6.42 23.07
C ASP A 53 2.90 -5.83 23.13
N GLU A 54 2.76 -4.59 23.65
CA GLU A 54 1.49 -3.87 23.69
C GLU A 54 1.00 -3.53 22.27
N GLU A 55 1.89 -3.11 21.38
CA GLU A 55 1.53 -2.82 19.98
C GLU A 55 1.12 -4.09 19.23
N LYS A 56 1.79 -5.23 19.48
CA LYS A 56 1.41 -6.53 18.93
C LYS A 56 0.03 -6.97 19.46
N GLN A 57 -0.22 -6.78 20.75
CA GLN A 57 -1.51 -7.10 21.33
C GLN A 57 -2.63 -6.23 20.74
N MET A 58 -2.41 -4.92 20.62
CA MET A 58 -3.38 -4.03 19.95
C MET A 58 -3.67 -4.47 18.52
N MET A 59 -2.66 -4.90 17.76
CA MET A 59 -2.83 -5.44 16.42
C MET A 59 -3.70 -6.69 16.45
N LEU A 60 -3.40 -7.67 17.31
CA LEU A 60 -4.17 -8.92 17.44
C LEU A 60 -5.63 -8.66 17.82
N ASP A 61 -5.89 -7.72 18.73
CA ASP A 61 -7.25 -7.32 19.12
C ASP A 61 -8.06 -6.78 17.93
N ARG A 62 -7.39 -6.04 17.00
CA ARG A 62 -8.02 -5.51 15.78
C ARG A 62 -8.27 -6.60 14.72
N LEU A 63 -7.43 -7.62 14.69
CA LEU A 63 -7.55 -8.74 13.75
C LEU A 63 -8.67 -9.73 14.14
N ARG A 64 -9.36 -9.52 15.27
CA ARG A 64 -10.58 -10.25 15.69
C ARG A 64 -10.41 -11.78 15.67
N GLY A 65 -9.27 -12.28 16.13
CA GLY A 65 -8.96 -13.70 16.23
C GLY A 65 -8.12 -14.26 15.08
N SER A 66 -7.83 -13.49 14.03
CA SER A 66 -6.85 -13.87 13.02
C SER A 66 -5.42 -13.67 13.56
N SER A 67 -4.51 -14.54 13.16
CA SER A 67 -3.09 -14.39 13.45
C SER A 67 -2.44 -13.30 12.57
N ILE A 68 -1.26 -12.83 12.99
CA ILE A 68 -0.46 -11.90 12.16
C ILE A 68 -0.10 -12.55 10.82
N ASP A 69 0.20 -13.86 10.81
CA ASP A 69 0.54 -14.58 9.58
C ASP A 69 -0.65 -14.65 8.60
N GLU A 70 -1.86 -14.87 9.11
CA GLU A 70 -3.09 -14.85 8.30
C GLU A 70 -3.34 -13.45 7.76
N TYR A 71 -3.27 -12.42 8.60
CA TYR A 71 -3.42 -11.04 8.17
C TYR A 71 -2.43 -10.67 7.06
N LEU A 72 -1.14 -10.98 7.24
CA LEU A 72 -0.12 -10.72 6.23
C LEU A 72 -0.34 -11.52 4.94
N SER A 73 -0.98 -12.68 5.01
CA SER A 73 -1.28 -13.50 3.83
C SER A 73 -2.43 -12.92 2.99
N LEU A 74 -3.25 -12.05 3.55
CA LEU A 74 -4.34 -11.36 2.86
C LEU A 74 -3.91 -10.03 2.23
N GLN A 75 -2.67 -9.59 2.48
CA GLN A 75 -2.17 -8.33 1.94
C GLN A 75 -1.55 -8.47 0.56
N ASP A 76 -1.45 -7.36 -0.16
CA ASP A 76 -0.89 -7.35 -1.51
C ASP A 76 0.60 -7.05 -1.50
N TYR A 77 1.33 -7.81 -2.29
CA TYR A 77 2.77 -7.65 -2.50
C TYR A 77 3.06 -7.63 -3.99
N HIS A 78 3.36 -6.44 -4.51
CA HIS A 78 3.58 -6.19 -5.93
C HIS A 78 5.05 -5.84 -6.23
N PRO A 79 5.94 -6.83 -6.39
CA PRO A 79 7.27 -6.63 -6.95
C PRO A 79 7.15 -6.43 -8.45
N VAL A 80 6.88 -5.19 -8.90
CA VAL A 80 6.44 -4.89 -10.27
C VAL A 80 7.46 -5.23 -11.36
N SER A 81 8.70 -5.51 -11.01
CA SER A 81 9.73 -6.00 -11.95
C SER A 81 9.88 -7.53 -11.97
N SER A 82 9.10 -8.26 -11.17
CA SER A 82 9.14 -9.73 -11.16
C SER A 82 8.42 -10.32 -12.37
N ASP A 83 8.86 -11.52 -12.75
CA ASP A 83 8.22 -12.27 -13.84
C ASP A 83 6.77 -12.62 -13.50
N GLU A 84 6.49 -12.96 -12.22
CA GLU A 84 5.13 -13.25 -11.73
C GLU A 84 4.18 -12.05 -11.91
N PHE A 85 4.66 -10.83 -11.63
CA PHE A 85 3.86 -9.63 -11.84
C PHE A 85 3.59 -9.39 -13.33
N LYS A 86 4.63 -9.53 -14.18
CA LYS A 86 4.51 -9.34 -15.63
C LYS A 86 3.60 -10.39 -16.26
N GLU A 87 3.66 -11.63 -15.79
CA GLU A 87 2.77 -12.70 -16.24
C GLU A 87 1.31 -12.41 -15.88
N LYS A 88 1.07 -11.96 -14.64
CA LYS A 88 -0.28 -11.63 -14.16
C LYS A 88 -0.89 -10.42 -14.89
N PHE A 89 -0.11 -9.36 -15.10
CA PHE A 89 -0.59 -8.05 -15.57
C PHE A 89 -0.09 -7.64 -16.96
N GLY A 90 0.69 -8.47 -17.64
CA GLY A 90 1.27 -8.12 -18.95
C GLY A 90 0.23 -7.82 -20.03
N ALA A 91 -0.95 -8.42 -19.96
CA ALA A 91 -2.06 -8.16 -20.88
C ALA A 91 -2.65 -6.75 -20.75
N GLU A 92 -2.47 -6.05 -19.62
CA GLU A 92 -2.96 -4.68 -19.40
C GLU A 92 -2.09 -3.62 -20.12
N GLY A 93 -0.95 -4.03 -20.69
CA GLY A 93 0.00 -3.13 -21.35
C GLY A 93 0.81 -2.28 -20.37
N GLY A 94 2.11 -2.13 -20.65
CA GLY A 94 2.98 -1.30 -19.82
C GLY A 94 3.57 -1.96 -18.56
N ALA A 95 3.23 -3.21 -18.26
CA ALA A 95 3.83 -3.94 -17.12
C ALA A 95 5.37 -4.10 -17.24
N GLU A 96 5.91 -3.99 -18.44
CA GLU A 96 7.36 -3.96 -18.70
C GLU A 96 8.02 -2.65 -18.24
N ASN A 97 7.26 -1.57 -18.10
CA ASN A 97 7.73 -0.29 -17.56
C ASN A 97 7.41 -0.23 -16.06
N PRO A 98 8.41 -0.23 -15.16
CA PRO A 98 8.19 -0.25 -13.71
C PRO A 98 7.34 0.90 -13.18
N GLU A 99 7.36 2.06 -13.83
CA GLU A 99 6.60 3.24 -13.43
C GLU A 99 5.10 3.05 -13.73
N ILE A 100 4.78 2.56 -14.93
CA ILE A 100 3.41 2.21 -15.32
C ILE A 100 2.94 0.99 -14.52
N ALA A 101 3.79 -0.01 -14.31
CA ALA A 101 3.48 -1.17 -13.51
C ALA A 101 3.05 -0.83 -12.07
N LYS A 102 3.61 0.24 -11.48
CA LYS A 102 3.16 0.74 -10.17
C LYS A 102 1.71 1.28 -10.20
N THR A 103 1.28 1.89 -11.30
CA THR A 103 -0.12 2.35 -11.42
C THR A 103 -1.09 1.18 -11.61
N ILE A 104 -0.66 0.13 -12.32
CA ILE A 104 -1.41 -1.14 -12.42
C ILE A 104 -1.57 -1.78 -11.06
N ALA A 105 -0.50 -1.88 -10.27
CA ALA A 105 -0.55 -2.41 -8.91
C ALA A 105 -1.45 -1.57 -7.99
N LEU A 106 -1.43 -0.24 -8.11
CA LEU A 106 -2.32 0.65 -7.37
C LEU A 106 -3.80 0.42 -7.73
N LYS A 107 -4.10 0.19 -9.00
CA LYS A 107 -5.45 -0.13 -9.48
C LYS A 107 -5.93 -1.48 -8.92
N ASP A 108 -5.10 -2.53 -9.00
CA ASP A 108 -5.42 -3.87 -8.47
C ASP A 108 -5.73 -3.80 -6.96
N PHE A 109 -4.86 -3.16 -6.19
CA PHE A 109 -5.09 -2.93 -4.76
C PHE A 109 -6.38 -2.15 -4.49
N THR A 110 -6.63 -1.06 -5.23
CA THR A 110 -7.82 -0.23 -5.04
C THR A 110 -9.10 -1.04 -5.32
N SER A 111 -9.11 -1.82 -6.41
CA SER A 111 -10.25 -2.68 -6.74
C SER A 111 -10.54 -3.67 -5.62
N ARG A 112 -9.52 -4.38 -5.16
CA ARG A 112 -9.67 -5.39 -4.10
C ARG A 112 -10.24 -4.79 -2.81
N VAL A 113 -9.69 -3.67 -2.32
CA VAL A 113 -10.17 -3.07 -1.06
C VAL A 113 -11.57 -2.46 -1.19
N VAL A 114 -11.94 -1.95 -2.36
CA VAL A 114 -13.29 -1.46 -2.64
C VAL A 114 -14.28 -2.62 -2.65
N ASP A 115 -13.95 -3.73 -3.30
CA ASP A 115 -14.83 -4.89 -3.37
C ASP A 115 -15.01 -5.54 -1.99
N ALA A 116 -13.92 -5.68 -1.22
CA ALA A 116 -14.00 -6.16 0.17
C ALA A 116 -14.84 -5.23 1.06
N ALA A 117 -14.71 -3.91 0.91
CA ALA A 117 -15.52 -2.96 1.67
C ALA A 117 -17.01 -3.06 1.34
N LYS A 118 -17.37 -3.23 0.07
CA LYS A 118 -18.78 -3.44 -0.36
C LYS A 118 -19.38 -4.71 0.23
N GLU A 119 -18.61 -5.80 0.24
CA GLU A 119 -19.06 -7.07 0.82
C GLU A 119 -19.32 -6.96 2.32
N LEU A 120 -18.43 -6.30 3.07
CA LEU A 120 -18.54 -6.17 4.52
C LEU A 120 -19.70 -5.26 4.94
N GLU A 121 -19.94 -4.17 4.23
CA GLU A 121 -20.94 -3.16 4.58
C GLU A 121 -22.33 -3.48 4.01
N GLY A 122 -22.42 -4.42 3.09
CA GLY A 122 -23.68 -4.73 2.38
C GLY A 122 -24.24 -3.53 1.60
N ASN A 123 -23.46 -2.47 1.45
CA ASN A 123 -23.86 -1.22 0.81
C ASN A 123 -22.98 -0.95 -0.42
N PRO A 124 -23.55 -1.00 -1.63
CA PRO A 124 -22.80 -0.72 -2.86
C PRO A 124 -22.31 0.74 -2.99
N GLU A 125 -22.83 1.66 -2.15
CA GLU A 125 -22.46 3.08 -2.13
C GLU A 125 -21.56 3.43 -0.94
N PHE A 126 -20.68 2.54 -0.50
CA PHE A 126 -19.78 2.80 0.61
C PHE A 126 -18.97 4.09 0.44
N ASN A 127 -19.14 5.02 1.38
CA ASN A 127 -18.61 6.40 1.29
C ASN A 127 -17.42 6.68 2.24
N GLY A 128 -16.84 5.68 2.86
CA GLY A 128 -15.84 5.87 3.92
C GLY A 128 -14.39 5.51 3.57
N LEU A 129 -14.16 4.89 2.41
CA LEU A 129 -12.84 4.35 2.07
C LEU A 129 -11.84 5.45 1.67
N SER A 130 -10.63 5.35 2.23
CA SER A 130 -9.50 6.17 1.82
C SER A 130 -8.35 5.28 1.38
N VAL A 131 -7.83 5.52 0.18
CA VAL A 131 -6.65 4.83 -0.37
C VAL A 131 -5.49 5.80 -0.42
N GLY A 132 -4.39 5.44 0.25
CA GLY A 132 -3.17 6.22 0.28
C GLY A 132 -2.07 5.60 -0.58
N PHE A 133 -1.37 6.41 -1.36
CA PHE A 133 -0.16 6.03 -2.09
C PHE A 133 1.01 6.89 -1.61
N SER A 134 2.18 6.29 -1.41
CA SER A 134 3.41 7.02 -1.08
C SER A 134 4.59 6.48 -1.87
N ASP A 135 5.43 7.37 -2.36
CA ASP A 135 6.67 7.03 -3.08
C ASP A 135 7.74 8.10 -2.79
N ASP A 136 9.00 7.69 -2.81
CA ASP A 136 10.17 8.57 -2.65
C ASP A 136 10.71 9.12 -3.98
N ASP A 137 10.20 8.64 -5.10
CA ASP A 137 10.49 9.16 -6.43
C ASP A 137 9.36 10.08 -6.90
N LEU A 138 9.68 11.37 -7.09
CA LEU A 138 8.74 12.39 -7.56
C LEU A 138 8.04 12.01 -8.87
N LYS A 139 8.73 11.30 -9.77
CA LYS A 139 8.15 10.83 -11.02
C LYS A 139 7.00 9.85 -10.80
N ASN A 140 7.20 8.90 -9.87
CA ASN A 140 6.14 7.98 -9.48
C ASN A 140 4.98 8.70 -8.78
N VAL A 141 5.28 9.70 -7.95
CA VAL A 141 4.26 10.53 -7.29
C VAL A 141 3.39 11.26 -8.32
N GLU A 142 4.00 11.89 -9.33
CA GLU A 142 3.25 12.62 -10.37
C GLU A 142 2.44 11.67 -11.27
N LEU A 143 3.00 10.53 -11.66
CA LEU A 143 2.26 9.51 -12.42
C LEU A 143 1.06 8.96 -11.63
N ALA A 144 1.24 8.68 -10.34
CA ALA A 144 0.14 8.23 -9.49
C ALA A 144 -0.97 9.29 -9.39
N LYS A 145 -0.63 10.58 -9.23
CA LYS A 145 -1.61 11.68 -9.23
C LYS A 145 -2.41 11.74 -10.52
N GLU A 146 -1.70 11.67 -11.65
CA GLU A 146 -2.33 11.72 -12.98
C GLU A 146 -3.26 10.53 -13.17
N PHE A 147 -2.79 9.32 -12.86
CA PHE A 147 -3.56 8.09 -12.97
C PHE A 147 -4.80 8.09 -12.05
N ILE A 148 -4.63 8.48 -10.79
CA ILE A 148 -5.74 8.62 -9.85
C ILE A 148 -6.77 9.62 -10.39
N GLY A 149 -6.34 10.79 -10.85
CA GLY A 149 -7.24 11.84 -11.34
C GLY A 149 -8.01 11.45 -12.60
N LYS A 150 -7.36 10.78 -13.55
CA LYS A 150 -7.95 10.42 -14.86
C LYS A 150 -8.76 9.12 -14.82
N GLU A 151 -8.31 8.12 -14.04
CA GLU A 151 -8.87 6.77 -14.10
C GLU A 151 -9.55 6.36 -12.80
N LEU A 152 -8.80 6.33 -11.66
CA LEU A 152 -9.36 5.78 -10.42
C LEU A 152 -10.51 6.60 -9.86
N LYS A 153 -10.48 7.93 -9.97
CA LYS A 153 -11.60 8.77 -9.53
C LYS A 153 -12.87 8.58 -10.35
N ASN A 154 -12.72 8.24 -11.62
CA ASN A 154 -13.87 7.93 -12.47
C ASN A 154 -14.46 6.56 -12.15
N SER A 155 -13.60 5.57 -11.89
CA SER A 155 -14.01 4.20 -11.54
C SER A 155 -14.54 4.10 -10.10
N TYR A 156 -13.98 4.90 -9.17
CA TYR A 156 -14.26 4.86 -7.74
C TYR A 156 -14.54 6.26 -7.19
N PRO A 157 -15.64 6.92 -7.57
CA PRO A 157 -15.93 8.33 -7.23
C PRO A 157 -16.06 8.56 -5.73
N ASN A 158 -16.46 7.56 -4.96
CA ASN A 158 -16.67 7.64 -3.52
C ASN A 158 -15.40 7.35 -2.70
N VAL A 159 -14.31 6.92 -3.33
CA VAL A 159 -13.04 6.70 -2.65
C VAL A 159 -12.26 8.00 -2.55
N ARG A 160 -11.76 8.29 -1.35
CA ARG A 160 -10.84 9.40 -1.12
C ARG A 160 -9.41 8.94 -1.36
N PHE A 161 -8.74 9.54 -2.34
CA PHE A 161 -7.35 9.25 -2.64
C PHE A 161 -6.41 10.26 -1.98
N LEU A 162 -5.31 9.76 -1.43
CA LEU A 162 -4.26 10.51 -0.76
C LEU A 162 -2.92 10.15 -1.37
N VAL A 163 -2.16 11.14 -1.83
CA VAL A 163 -0.81 10.91 -2.34
C VAL A 163 0.20 11.62 -1.44
N TYR A 164 1.22 10.89 -1.03
CA TYR A 164 2.28 11.37 -0.17
C TYR A 164 3.59 11.38 -0.93
N ASP A 165 4.18 12.56 -1.06
CA ASP A 165 5.54 12.75 -1.52
C ASP A 165 6.48 12.51 -0.32
N THR A 166 7.33 11.51 -0.44
CA THR A 166 8.32 11.14 0.58
C THR A 166 9.76 11.23 0.06
N SER A 167 9.97 12.01 -1.01
CA SER A 167 11.29 12.22 -1.65
C SER A 167 12.30 12.94 -0.75
N ASP A 168 11.82 13.80 0.17
CA ASP A 168 12.69 14.43 1.17
C ASP A 168 12.65 13.64 2.49
N PRO A 169 13.72 12.92 2.85
CA PRO A 169 13.76 12.16 4.09
C PRO A 169 13.75 13.03 5.34
N LYS A 170 14.01 14.35 5.22
CA LYS A 170 13.96 15.32 6.33
C LYS A 170 12.60 15.97 6.51
N ASP A 171 11.72 15.91 5.51
CA ASP A 171 10.37 16.44 5.59
C ASP A 171 9.45 15.48 6.34
N THR A 172 9.41 15.63 7.65
CA THR A 172 8.51 14.85 8.52
C THR A 172 7.04 15.27 8.39
N LYS A 173 6.74 16.40 7.73
CA LYS A 173 5.38 16.93 7.56
C LYS A 173 4.66 16.40 6.33
N LYS A 174 5.23 15.45 5.61
CA LYS A 174 4.64 14.71 4.48
C LYS A 174 3.59 15.52 3.72
N LYS A 175 3.92 16.01 2.54
CA LYS A 175 2.94 16.69 1.67
C LYS A 175 1.80 15.73 1.35
N ARG A 176 0.66 15.98 1.99
CA ARG A 176 -0.56 15.24 1.72
C ARG A 176 -1.32 15.96 0.61
N ILE A 177 -1.47 15.31 -0.52
CA ILE A 177 -2.27 15.81 -1.62
C ILE A 177 -3.55 14.97 -1.64
N VAL A 178 -4.68 15.64 -1.42
CA VAL A 178 -6.00 15.01 -1.54
C VAL A 178 -6.48 15.24 -2.96
N ILE A 179 -6.65 14.18 -3.73
CA ILE A 179 -7.24 14.25 -5.05
C ILE A 179 -8.75 14.11 -4.89
N GLN A 180 -9.45 15.22 -4.93
CA GLN A 180 -10.90 15.26 -4.95
C GLN A 180 -11.40 15.35 -6.41
N LYS A 181 -12.64 14.93 -6.65
CA LYS A 181 -13.31 15.15 -7.93
C LYS A 181 -13.46 16.66 -8.12
N SER A 182 -12.96 17.18 -9.25
CA SER A 182 -13.26 18.53 -9.74
C SER A 182 -14.72 18.62 -10.16
#